data_b43ad632c3cd9f8f1173ec61c9aa67c3
#
_entry.id   b43ad632c3cd9f8f1173ec61c9aa67c3
#
_cell.length_a   1.000
_cell.length_b   1.000
_cell.length_c   1.000
_cell.angle_alpha   90.00
_cell.angle_beta   90.00
_cell.angle_gamma   90.00
#
_symmetry.space_group_name_H-M   'P 1'
#
loop_
_entity.id
_entity.type
_entity.pdbx_description
1 polymer ?
#
loop_
_entity_poly.entity_id
_entity_poly.type
_entity_poly.pdbx_seq_one_letter_code
_entity_poly.pdbx_strand_id
1 'polypeptide(L)'
;EHPELVPARVVVEHRDRFEIVTADEPWIAELAGRLRTRKKAKDSMEKPAVGDWVLVRPGSPPIIEHLIPRRTSLVRKAAGKQPRPQIVATNVDVVFVVTSVGADVSVRRIERYASLIGESAIDAVVVLSKVDLFPEQVAEDRARIQAVWPGVAIVEASGIAAVGLEPLRARSSATCSGKRSTLLN
;
A
#
# COMPACT_ATOMS: atom_id res chain seq x y z
N GLU A 1 24.46 5.17 16.06
CA GLU A 1 23.33 5.57 16.91
C GLU A 1 23.21 7.10 16.85
N HIS A 2 22.01 7.59 16.58
CA HIS A 2 21.70 9.02 16.52
C HIS A 2 20.65 9.30 17.62
N PRO A 3 21.03 9.53 18.87
CA PRO A 3 20.13 9.62 20.01
C PRO A 3 19.16 10.83 19.93
N GLU A 4 19.43 11.77 19.04
CA GLU A 4 18.60 12.96 18.83
C GLU A 4 17.48 12.75 17.79
N LEU A 5 17.48 11.61 17.07
CA LEU A 5 16.52 11.36 16.01
C LEU A 5 15.36 10.49 16.49
N VAL A 6 14.16 10.89 16.12
CA VAL A 6 12.91 10.19 16.47
C VAL A 6 12.49 9.31 15.27
N PRO A 7 12.21 8.01 15.49
CA PRO A 7 11.65 7.17 14.45
C PRO A 7 10.20 7.57 14.17
N ALA A 8 9.86 7.65 12.89
CA ALA A 8 8.51 7.99 12.45
C ALA A 8 8.15 7.20 11.18
N ARG A 9 6.87 7.09 10.90
CA ARG A 9 6.35 6.46 9.69
C ARG A 9 5.67 7.48 8.80
N VAL A 10 5.99 7.46 7.50
CA VAL A 10 5.34 8.30 6.49
C VAL A 10 3.93 7.76 6.23
N VAL A 11 2.92 8.60 6.40
CA VAL A 11 1.51 8.25 6.18
C VAL A 11 0.90 8.99 4.99
N VAL A 12 1.37 10.22 4.69
CA VAL A 12 0.98 10.96 3.49
C VAL A 12 2.21 11.63 2.87
N GLU A 13 2.29 11.59 1.54
CA GLU A 13 3.28 12.33 0.76
C GLU A 13 2.61 13.51 0.07
N HIS A 14 3.05 14.72 0.39
CA HIS A 14 2.76 15.94 -0.35
C HIS A 14 3.93 16.31 -1.25
N ARG A 15 3.77 17.38 -2.03
CA ARG A 15 4.80 17.80 -2.99
C ARG A 15 6.18 18.03 -2.37
N ASP A 16 6.24 18.70 -1.21
CA ASP A 16 7.49 19.08 -0.52
C ASP A 16 7.46 18.79 1.00
N ARG A 17 6.39 18.19 1.49
CA ARG A 17 6.17 17.86 2.91
C ARG A 17 5.63 16.45 3.04
N PHE A 18 5.79 15.89 4.23
CA PHE A 18 5.36 14.54 4.58
C PHE A 18 4.59 14.59 5.89
N GLU A 19 3.39 14.01 5.90
CA GLU A 19 2.78 13.68 7.17
C GLU A 19 3.41 12.39 7.68
N ILE A 20 3.90 12.44 8.89
CA ILE A 20 4.55 11.32 9.56
C ILE A 20 3.90 11.09 10.91
N VAL A 21 3.93 9.85 11.36
CA VAL A 21 3.43 9.47 12.69
C VAL A 21 4.60 8.96 13.50
N THR A 22 4.84 9.59 14.66
CA THR A 22 5.78 9.15 15.68
C THR A 22 5.09 8.19 16.67
N ALA A 23 5.74 7.82 17.75
CA ALA A 23 5.10 7.06 18.83
C ALA A 23 4.02 7.88 19.56
N ASP A 24 4.22 9.20 19.65
CA ASP A 24 3.40 10.08 20.47
C ASP A 24 2.33 10.81 19.65
N GLU A 25 2.72 11.43 18.51
CA GLU A 25 1.82 12.30 17.75
C GLU A 25 2.18 12.38 16.25
N PRO A 26 1.26 12.82 15.39
CA PRO A 26 1.55 13.11 13.98
C PRO A 26 2.29 14.45 13.84
N TRP A 27 3.24 14.49 12.89
CA TRP A 27 3.99 15.70 12.52
C TRP A 27 3.90 15.96 11.01
N ILE A 28 4.10 17.23 10.62
CA ILE A 28 4.35 17.60 9.22
C ILE A 28 5.84 17.91 9.08
N ALA A 29 6.57 17.05 8.40
CA ALA A 29 8.02 17.13 8.26
C ALA A 29 8.47 17.52 6.85
N GLU A 30 9.66 18.09 6.75
CA GLU A 30 10.36 18.39 5.50
C GLU A 30 11.58 17.48 5.32
N LEU A 31 12.09 17.41 4.08
CA LEU A 31 13.31 16.65 3.79
C LEU A 31 14.56 17.48 4.12
N ALA A 32 15.56 16.83 4.70
CA ALA A 32 16.91 17.39 4.79
C ALA A 32 17.44 17.77 3.40
N GLY A 33 18.25 18.81 3.34
CA GLY A 33 18.79 19.33 2.06
C GLY A 33 19.49 18.26 1.22
N ARG A 34 20.23 17.33 1.84
CA ARG A 34 20.88 16.19 1.18
C ARG A 34 19.91 15.22 0.50
N LEU A 35 18.69 15.03 1.07
CA LEU A 35 17.65 14.22 0.45
C LEU A 35 16.89 14.99 -0.64
N ARG A 36 16.85 16.32 -0.56
CA ARG A 36 16.29 17.20 -1.60
C ARG A 36 17.16 17.24 -2.86
N THR A 37 18.49 17.28 -2.73
CA THR A 37 19.42 17.33 -3.87
C THR A 37 19.45 16.03 -4.65
N ARG A 38 19.21 14.89 -4.01
CA ARG A 38 18.95 13.61 -4.68
C ARG A 38 17.68 13.63 -5.54
N LYS A 39 16.78 14.61 -5.32
CA LYS A 39 15.59 14.87 -6.19
C LYS A 39 15.96 15.18 -7.65
N LYS A 40 17.19 15.66 -7.93
CA LYS A 40 17.74 15.82 -9.29
C LYS A 40 18.35 14.55 -9.85
N ALA A 41 18.71 13.58 -9.01
CA ALA A 41 19.10 12.26 -9.44
C ALA A 41 17.84 11.52 -9.92
N LYS A 42 17.91 10.89 -11.07
CA LYS A 42 16.83 10.21 -11.83
C LYS A 42 16.06 9.11 -11.06
N ASP A 43 16.28 8.93 -9.76
CA ASP A 43 15.83 7.79 -9.01
C ASP A 43 14.75 8.17 -7.98
N SER A 44 13.47 7.99 -8.37
CA SER A 44 12.32 8.14 -7.50
C SER A 44 12.31 7.14 -6.33
N MET A 45 13.21 6.14 -6.36
CA MET A 45 13.31 5.08 -5.37
C MET A 45 13.95 5.53 -4.05
N GLU A 46 14.73 6.62 -4.06
CA GLU A 46 15.42 7.15 -2.86
C GLU A 46 14.59 8.18 -2.08
N LYS A 47 13.45 8.61 -2.63
CA LYS A 47 12.55 9.54 -1.94
C LYS A 47 11.67 8.79 -0.94
N PRO A 48 11.39 9.34 0.26
CA PRO A 48 10.40 8.76 1.15
C PRO A 48 9.04 8.63 0.45
N ALA A 49 8.38 7.51 0.66
CA ALA A 49 7.05 7.20 0.15
C ALA A 49 6.15 6.73 1.31
N VAL A 50 4.86 6.67 1.05
CA VAL A 50 3.89 6.17 2.04
C VAL A 50 4.29 4.77 2.52
N GLY A 51 4.38 4.61 3.84
CA GLY A 51 4.78 3.37 4.50
C GLY A 51 6.25 3.30 4.92
N ASP A 52 7.10 4.24 4.46
CA ASP A 52 8.51 4.27 4.86
C ASP A 52 8.68 4.60 6.34
N TRP A 53 9.67 3.95 6.94
CA TRP A 53 10.22 4.35 8.22
C TRP A 53 11.35 5.35 8.01
N VAL A 54 11.33 6.41 8.77
CA VAL A 54 12.29 7.52 8.69
C VAL A 54 12.83 7.88 10.08
N LEU A 55 14.02 8.45 10.11
CA LEU A 55 14.57 9.10 11.29
C LEU A 55 14.45 10.61 11.11
N VAL A 56 13.82 11.25 12.09
CA VAL A 56 13.43 12.66 12.05
C VAL A 56 14.11 13.41 13.16
N ARG A 57 14.75 14.53 12.80
CA ARG A 57 15.22 15.49 13.80
C ARG A 57 14.05 16.39 14.19
N PRO A 58 13.70 16.43 15.49
CA PRO A 58 12.69 17.35 16.01
C PRO A 58 13.05 18.81 15.71
N GLY A 59 12.04 19.65 15.52
CA GLY A 59 12.23 21.07 15.23
C GLY A 59 10.97 21.71 14.67
N SER A 60 11.08 22.94 14.20
CA SER A 60 9.98 23.68 13.58
C SER A 60 10.46 24.28 12.24
N PRO A 61 10.25 23.55 11.11
CA PRO A 61 9.61 22.25 10.98
C PRO A 61 10.51 21.07 11.38
N PRO A 62 9.94 19.88 11.71
CA PRO A 62 10.69 18.62 11.82
C PRO A 62 11.37 18.26 10.51
N ILE A 63 12.57 17.65 10.55
CA ILE A 63 13.35 17.34 9.36
C ILE A 63 13.62 15.83 9.24
N ILE A 64 13.20 15.23 8.15
CA ILE A 64 13.54 13.84 7.79
C ILE A 64 14.99 13.78 7.39
N GLU A 65 15.81 13.12 8.21
CA GLU A 65 17.26 13.00 8.03
C GLU A 65 17.64 11.70 7.31
N HIS A 66 17.02 10.59 7.65
CA HIS A 66 17.34 9.29 7.09
C HIS A 66 16.09 8.51 6.70
N LEU A 67 16.21 7.74 5.63
CA LEU A 67 15.27 6.69 5.23
C LEU A 67 15.80 5.35 5.75
N ILE A 68 14.98 4.62 6.47
CA ILE A 68 15.30 3.26 6.92
C ILE A 68 15.09 2.29 5.76
N PRO A 69 15.96 1.29 5.58
CA PRO A 69 15.82 0.30 4.50
C PRO A 69 14.42 -0.33 4.45
N ARG A 70 13.85 -0.39 3.26
CA ARG A 70 12.54 -0.97 3.00
C ARG A 70 12.61 -2.49 3.06
N ARG A 71 11.60 -3.14 3.65
CA ARG A 71 11.43 -4.60 3.60
C ARG A 71 10.72 -5.02 2.33
N THR A 72 9.67 -4.29 1.98
CA THR A 72 8.86 -4.52 0.77
C THR A 72 8.55 -3.19 0.09
N SER A 73 8.33 -3.22 -1.22
CA SER A 73 7.89 -2.06 -1.98
C SER A 73 6.95 -2.48 -3.10
N LEU A 74 5.81 -1.81 -3.19
CA LEU A 74 4.89 -1.93 -4.30
C LEU A 74 5.21 -0.83 -5.31
N VAL A 75 5.69 -1.23 -6.48
CA VAL A 75 6.18 -0.31 -7.51
C VAL A 75 5.35 -0.47 -8.78
N ARG A 76 4.85 0.63 -9.33
CA ARG A 76 4.17 0.64 -10.63
C ARG A 76 4.94 1.46 -11.65
N LYS A 77 4.70 1.20 -12.92
CA LYS A 77 5.16 2.10 -14.00
C LYS A 77 4.24 3.33 -14.02
N ALA A 78 4.82 4.52 -13.85
CA ALA A 78 4.07 5.77 -13.97
C ALA A 78 3.56 5.93 -15.40
N ALA A 79 2.35 6.47 -15.55
CA ALA A 79 1.82 6.84 -16.85
C ALA A 79 2.63 8.00 -17.45
N GLY A 80 2.97 7.95 -18.74
CA GLY A 80 3.67 9.01 -19.43
C GLY A 80 4.47 8.51 -20.63
N LYS A 81 5.05 9.44 -21.41
CA LYS A 81 5.87 9.12 -22.60
C LYS A 81 7.15 8.32 -22.26
N GLN A 82 7.64 8.45 -21.05
CA GLN A 82 8.74 7.65 -20.51
C GLN A 82 8.29 7.04 -19.19
N PRO A 83 7.85 5.76 -19.17
CA PRO A 83 7.40 5.11 -17.97
C PRO A 83 8.58 4.99 -16.98
N ARG A 84 8.45 5.63 -15.83
CA ARG A 84 9.40 5.53 -14.72
C ARG A 84 8.80 4.70 -13.59
N PRO A 85 9.59 3.92 -12.85
CA PRO A 85 9.10 3.25 -11.66
C PRO A 85 8.61 4.30 -10.66
N GLN A 86 7.42 4.09 -10.12
CA GLN A 86 6.82 4.90 -9.08
C GLN A 86 6.45 4.00 -7.92
N ILE A 87 6.94 4.31 -6.73
CA ILE A 87 6.55 3.63 -5.51
C ILE A 87 5.12 4.02 -5.16
N VAL A 88 4.28 3.04 -4.94
CA VAL A 88 2.88 3.21 -4.50
C VAL A 88 2.82 3.15 -2.98
N ALA A 89 3.48 2.15 -2.39
CA ALA A 89 3.58 1.99 -0.95
C ALA A 89 4.81 1.13 -0.60
N THR A 90 5.27 1.25 0.63
CA THR A 90 6.44 0.51 1.15
C THR A 90 6.11 -0.15 2.48
N ASN A 91 6.90 -1.17 2.84
CA ASN A 91 6.73 -1.91 4.09
C ASN A 91 5.29 -2.43 4.27
N VAL A 92 4.74 -2.94 3.16
CA VAL A 92 3.41 -3.55 3.07
C VAL A 92 3.58 -5.06 3.16
N ASP A 93 2.75 -5.71 3.93
CA ASP A 93 2.77 -7.16 4.12
C ASP A 93 1.60 -7.85 3.40
N VAL A 94 0.46 -7.16 3.25
CA VAL A 94 -0.69 -7.67 2.52
C VAL A 94 -1.37 -6.56 1.71
N VAL A 95 -1.81 -6.89 0.50
CA VAL A 95 -2.59 -6.02 -0.38
C VAL A 95 -3.99 -6.59 -0.54
N PHE A 96 -5.01 -5.78 -0.24
CA PHE A 96 -6.39 -6.11 -0.56
C PHE A 96 -6.78 -5.47 -1.90
N VAL A 97 -7.06 -6.31 -2.89
CA VAL A 97 -7.60 -5.88 -4.19
C VAL A 97 -9.12 -5.97 -4.11
N VAL A 98 -9.78 -4.83 -4.00
CA VAL A 98 -11.23 -4.77 -3.81
C VAL A 98 -11.93 -4.59 -5.14
N THR A 99 -12.92 -5.43 -5.43
CA THR A 99 -13.84 -5.33 -6.56
C THR A 99 -15.26 -5.68 -6.13
N SER A 100 -16.28 -5.14 -6.78
CA SER A 100 -17.68 -5.51 -6.48
C SER A 100 -18.11 -6.65 -7.39
N VAL A 101 -19.00 -7.51 -6.90
CA VAL A 101 -19.67 -8.56 -7.71
C VAL A 101 -20.42 -7.91 -8.90
N GLY A 102 -20.45 -8.58 -10.02
CA GLY A 102 -21.21 -8.19 -11.21
C GLY A 102 -20.38 -7.39 -12.21
N ALA A 103 -20.97 -6.36 -12.78
CA ALA A 103 -20.38 -5.58 -13.88
C ALA A 103 -19.04 -4.90 -13.55
N ASP A 104 -18.70 -4.75 -12.27
CA ASP A 104 -17.45 -4.11 -11.82
C ASP A 104 -16.24 -5.07 -11.81
N VAL A 105 -16.47 -6.39 -11.95
CA VAL A 105 -15.37 -7.36 -12.02
C VAL A 105 -14.66 -7.25 -13.37
N SER A 106 -13.57 -6.52 -13.37
CA SER A 106 -12.71 -6.35 -14.54
C SER A 106 -11.52 -7.31 -14.50
N VAL A 107 -11.56 -8.36 -15.32
CA VAL A 107 -10.48 -9.35 -15.47
C VAL A 107 -9.15 -8.67 -15.77
N ARG A 108 -9.12 -7.71 -16.71
CA ARG A 108 -7.90 -6.96 -17.08
C ARG A 108 -7.32 -6.15 -15.90
N ARG A 109 -8.18 -5.65 -15.00
CA ARG A 109 -7.75 -4.95 -13.79
C ARG A 109 -7.11 -5.93 -12.81
N ILE A 110 -7.72 -7.11 -12.63
CA ILE A 110 -7.18 -8.17 -11.77
C ILE A 110 -5.83 -8.68 -12.30
N GLU A 111 -5.70 -8.96 -13.59
CA GLU A 111 -4.43 -9.36 -14.24
C GLU A 111 -3.33 -8.33 -13.99
N ARG A 112 -3.65 -7.04 -14.13
CA ARG A 112 -2.68 -5.97 -13.88
C ARG A 112 -2.23 -5.93 -12.42
N TYR A 113 -3.12 -6.17 -11.46
CA TYR A 113 -2.75 -6.25 -10.05
C TYR A 113 -1.98 -7.53 -9.74
N ALA A 114 -2.35 -8.66 -10.33
CA ALA A 114 -1.61 -9.91 -10.20
C ALA A 114 -0.15 -9.74 -10.66
N SER A 115 0.06 -9.12 -11.82
CA SER A 115 1.40 -8.82 -12.34
C SER A 115 2.16 -7.85 -11.44
N LEU A 116 1.50 -6.79 -10.96
CA LEU A 116 2.12 -5.77 -10.11
C LEU A 116 2.58 -6.33 -8.76
N ILE A 117 1.76 -7.18 -8.15
CA ILE A 117 2.01 -7.74 -6.82
C ILE A 117 2.90 -8.98 -6.90
N GLY A 118 2.76 -9.76 -7.98
CA GLY A 118 3.53 -11.00 -8.17
C GLY A 118 5.05 -10.79 -8.25
N GLU A 119 5.51 -9.60 -8.62
CA GLU A 119 6.93 -9.21 -8.61
C GLU A 119 7.43 -8.79 -7.21
N SER A 120 6.53 -8.73 -6.22
CA SER A 120 6.84 -8.32 -4.84
C SER A 120 6.67 -9.48 -3.87
N ALA A 121 7.39 -9.44 -2.75
CA ALA A 121 7.21 -10.38 -1.65
C ALA A 121 6.04 -9.97 -0.73
N ILE A 122 4.89 -9.63 -1.33
CA ILE A 122 3.71 -9.11 -0.64
C ILE A 122 2.56 -10.08 -0.87
N ASP A 123 1.87 -10.47 0.20
CA ASP A 123 0.66 -11.29 0.11
C ASP A 123 -0.50 -10.52 -0.53
N ALA A 124 -1.31 -11.20 -1.32
CA ALA A 124 -2.48 -10.62 -1.95
C ALA A 124 -3.77 -11.33 -1.52
N VAL A 125 -4.82 -10.53 -1.37
CA VAL A 125 -6.19 -11.02 -1.15
C VAL A 125 -7.13 -10.24 -2.06
N VAL A 126 -7.88 -10.93 -2.89
CA VAL A 126 -8.97 -10.31 -3.63
C VAL A 126 -10.21 -10.28 -2.73
N VAL A 127 -10.78 -9.09 -2.56
CA VAL A 127 -12.03 -8.91 -1.82
C VAL A 127 -13.15 -8.71 -2.84
N LEU A 128 -14.01 -9.72 -2.95
CA LEU A 128 -15.21 -9.67 -3.76
C LEU A 128 -16.33 -9.08 -2.91
N SER A 129 -16.56 -7.79 -3.07
CA SER A 129 -17.47 -7.01 -2.23
C SER A 129 -18.89 -6.97 -2.79
N LYS A 130 -19.86 -6.53 -1.94
CA LYS A 130 -21.28 -6.37 -2.28
C LYS A 130 -21.93 -7.69 -2.73
N VAL A 131 -21.53 -8.81 -2.14
CA VAL A 131 -22.08 -10.14 -2.47
C VAL A 131 -23.56 -10.28 -2.16
N ASP A 132 -24.10 -9.40 -1.33
CA ASP A 132 -25.53 -9.30 -1.00
C ASP A 132 -26.40 -8.79 -2.15
N LEU A 133 -25.83 -8.04 -3.10
CA LEU A 133 -26.58 -7.44 -4.21
C LEU A 133 -26.78 -8.42 -5.38
N PHE A 134 -25.83 -9.31 -5.63
CA PHE A 134 -25.84 -10.24 -6.76
C PHE A 134 -25.32 -11.62 -6.32
N PRO A 135 -25.98 -12.30 -5.38
CA PRO A 135 -25.50 -13.56 -4.83
C PRO A 135 -25.35 -14.67 -5.88
N GLU A 136 -26.15 -14.63 -6.95
CA GLU A 136 -26.10 -15.58 -8.06
C GLU A 136 -24.86 -15.45 -8.93
N GLN A 137 -24.20 -14.29 -8.92
CA GLN A 137 -23.00 -14.01 -9.77
C GLN A 137 -21.70 -14.29 -9.02
N VAL A 138 -21.74 -14.48 -7.70
CA VAL A 138 -20.53 -14.65 -6.85
C VAL A 138 -19.66 -15.80 -7.34
N ALA A 139 -20.27 -16.96 -7.63
CA ALA A 139 -19.55 -18.16 -8.06
C ALA A 139 -18.85 -17.97 -9.40
N GLU A 140 -19.52 -17.32 -10.35
CA GLU A 140 -18.97 -17.02 -11.67
C GLU A 140 -17.81 -16.04 -11.59
N ASP A 141 -18.00 -14.92 -10.87
CA ASP A 141 -16.97 -13.90 -10.69
C ASP A 141 -15.74 -14.45 -9.96
N ARG A 142 -15.95 -15.30 -8.96
CA ARG A 142 -14.87 -16.03 -8.29
C ARG A 142 -14.09 -16.89 -9.27
N ALA A 143 -14.75 -17.66 -10.12
CA ALA A 143 -14.11 -18.50 -11.12
C ALA A 143 -13.31 -17.66 -12.14
N ARG A 144 -13.85 -16.53 -12.59
CA ARG A 144 -13.18 -15.58 -13.49
C ARG A 144 -11.89 -15.01 -12.86
N ILE A 145 -11.92 -14.66 -11.57
CA ILE A 145 -10.75 -14.17 -10.84
C ILE A 145 -9.70 -15.28 -10.73
N GLN A 146 -10.10 -16.49 -10.33
CA GLN A 146 -9.17 -17.63 -10.19
C GLN A 146 -8.55 -18.07 -11.51
N ALA A 147 -9.24 -17.90 -12.63
CA ALA A 147 -8.70 -18.20 -13.95
C ALA A 147 -7.50 -17.31 -14.31
N VAL A 148 -7.51 -16.04 -13.89
CA VAL A 148 -6.43 -15.08 -14.21
C VAL A 148 -5.42 -14.90 -13.09
N TRP A 149 -5.77 -15.28 -11.88
CA TRP A 149 -4.86 -15.28 -10.74
C TRP A 149 -4.99 -16.59 -9.92
N PRO A 150 -4.41 -17.67 -10.43
CA PRO A 150 -4.48 -18.97 -9.74
C PRO A 150 -3.89 -18.89 -8.33
N GLY A 151 -4.60 -19.49 -7.38
CA GLY A 151 -4.14 -19.59 -5.99
C GLY A 151 -4.28 -18.32 -5.15
N VAL A 152 -4.74 -17.19 -5.70
CA VAL A 152 -5.01 -16.00 -4.90
C VAL A 152 -6.13 -16.27 -3.88
N ALA A 153 -5.95 -15.79 -2.65
CA ALA A 153 -7.01 -15.84 -1.64
C ALA A 153 -8.14 -14.90 -2.04
N ILE A 154 -9.39 -15.39 -2.05
CA ILE A 154 -10.59 -14.60 -2.32
C ILE A 154 -11.44 -14.58 -1.07
N VAL A 155 -11.80 -13.39 -0.61
CA VAL A 155 -12.75 -13.17 0.47
C VAL A 155 -14.01 -12.52 -0.08
N GLU A 156 -15.13 -13.17 0.12
CA GLU A 156 -16.45 -12.65 -0.23
C GLU A 156 -16.96 -11.80 0.94
N ALA A 157 -17.39 -10.57 0.66
CA ALA A 157 -17.73 -9.62 1.70
C ALA A 157 -18.95 -8.74 1.34
N SER A 158 -19.71 -8.38 2.37
CA SER A 158 -20.70 -7.31 2.30
C SER A 158 -20.55 -6.41 3.54
N GLY A 159 -20.35 -5.12 3.31
CA GLY A 159 -20.32 -4.14 4.39
C GLY A 159 -21.69 -3.90 5.03
N ILE A 160 -22.78 -4.01 4.24
CA ILE A 160 -24.16 -3.82 4.73
C ILE A 160 -24.65 -5.04 5.49
N ALA A 161 -24.44 -6.23 4.94
CA ALA A 161 -24.84 -7.48 5.58
C ALA A 161 -23.84 -7.98 6.64
N ALA A 162 -22.74 -7.27 6.84
CA ALA A 162 -21.64 -7.64 7.76
C ALA A 162 -21.06 -9.04 7.51
N VAL A 163 -21.13 -9.54 6.29
CA VAL A 163 -20.62 -10.85 5.87
C VAL A 163 -19.16 -10.73 5.47
N GLY A 164 -18.32 -11.73 5.80
CA GLY A 164 -16.93 -11.85 5.36
C GLY A 164 -15.96 -10.81 5.93
N LEU A 165 -16.37 -9.99 6.91
CA LEU A 165 -15.52 -8.94 7.47
C LEU A 165 -14.46 -9.48 8.44
N GLU A 166 -14.75 -10.55 9.18
CA GLU A 166 -13.81 -11.11 10.17
C GLU A 166 -12.52 -11.64 9.56
N PRO A 167 -12.50 -12.38 8.43
CA PRO A 167 -11.28 -12.75 7.76
C PRO A 167 -10.42 -11.55 7.30
N LEU A 168 -11.06 -10.44 6.92
CA LEU A 168 -10.37 -9.20 6.55
C LEU A 168 -9.77 -8.51 7.79
N ARG A 169 -10.53 -8.43 8.87
CA ARG A 169 -10.05 -7.88 10.15
C ARG A 169 -8.90 -8.70 10.71
N ALA A 170 -9.00 -10.03 10.71
CA ALA A 170 -7.94 -10.90 11.19
C ALA A 170 -6.64 -10.72 10.40
N ARG A 171 -6.71 -10.60 9.07
CA ARG A 171 -5.55 -10.34 8.22
C ARG A 171 -4.99 -8.93 8.41
N SER A 172 -5.86 -7.93 8.61
CA SER A 172 -5.45 -6.56 8.89
C SER A 172 -4.82 -6.42 10.28
N SER A 173 -5.35 -7.09 11.31
CA SER A 173 -4.84 -7.02 12.69
C SER A 173 -3.60 -7.87 12.93
N ALA A 174 -3.44 -9.00 12.25
CA ALA A 174 -2.19 -9.76 12.24
C ALA A 174 -1.02 -8.90 11.72
N THR A 175 -1.34 -7.89 10.91
CA THR A 175 -0.38 -6.88 10.46
C THR A 175 -0.11 -5.77 11.49
N CYS A 176 -1.00 -5.53 12.46
CA CYS A 176 -0.78 -4.54 13.53
C CYS A 176 0.27 -4.98 14.56
N SER A 177 0.54 -6.27 14.71
CA SER A 177 1.67 -6.78 15.51
C SER A 177 3.02 -6.74 14.76
N GLY A 178 3.13 -5.93 13.70
CA GLY A 178 4.33 -5.72 12.89
C GLY A 178 4.12 -5.64 11.39
N LYS A 179 2.92 -5.87 10.90
CA LYS A 179 2.56 -5.90 9.48
C LYS A 179 1.42 -4.93 9.16
N ARG A 180 1.41 -4.26 8.01
CA ARG A 180 0.33 -3.34 7.58
C ARG A 180 -0.26 -3.73 6.24
N SER A 181 -1.58 -3.54 6.10
CA SER A 181 -2.34 -3.77 4.88
C SER A 181 -2.51 -2.51 4.03
N THR A 182 -2.62 -2.67 2.72
CA THR A 182 -2.93 -1.60 1.77
C THR A 182 -4.15 -2.00 0.94
N LEU A 183 -5.10 -1.08 0.79
CA LEU A 183 -6.26 -1.24 -0.08
C LEU A 183 -5.93 -0.69 -1.47
N LEU A 184 -6.16 -1.48 -2.50
CA LEU A 184 -6.14 -1.05 -3.91
C LEU A 184 -7.55 -1.14 -4.48
N ASN A 185 -7.98 -0.05 -5.08
CA ASN A 185 -9.30 0.13 -5.69
C ASN A 185 -9.19 0.27 -7.22
#